data_429fa9e7a3c3489ab9ab45b6a06de89e
#
_entry.id   429fa9e7a3c3489ab9ab45b6a06de89e
#
_cell.length_a   1.000
_cell.length_b   1.000
_cell.length_c   1.000
_cell.angle_alpha   90.00
_cell.angle_beta   90.00
_cell.angle_gamma   90.00
#
_symmetry.space_group_name_H-M   'P 1'
#
loop_
_entity.id
_entity.type
_entity.pdbx_description
1 polymer ?
#
loop_
_entity_poly.entity_id
_entity_poly.type
_entity_poly.pdbx_seq_one_letter_code
_entity_poly.pdbx_strand_id
1 'polypeptide(L)'
;MKRDRLSSKIELCFPGRNTSLSSRKACDEQRIESRFFGQEKTIYRVKNWAAYDQALIERGHLTVWLSEEAIQGWRYAGPPQRGAQFVYSDLAIETALTLRKLFKLPLRQTEGFVQSLLASMGLALKAPDHTTLSRRQKDWSIDLPVHASDTPKHLVADSTGLKLYGEGEWQVRQQGWTQRRTWRKLHLGLDAHTGEVVAQTLTVAGTDDASQVQSMLQQTPGAIARFYGDGAYDRWKVHWALAYGAGAGRPSIEAVIPPRRDARLRQSKRRYRHIEARNRRTHQIQRQDRKRWKRDSGYHRRSLAESGVSRYKRILGPQLAARSWAGQQTEARIGCVILNRMIHLGKPDTYRVEGSV
;
A
#
# COMPACT_ATOMS: atom_id res chain seq x y z
N MET A 1 -4.39 29.38 -55.94
CA MET A 1 -3.46 28.92 -54.88
C MET A 1 -4.14 27.82 -54.08
N LYS A 2 -3.76 26.57 -54.38
CA LYS A 2 -4.34 25.36 -53.80
C LYS A 2 -3.63 25.05 -52.48
N ARG A 3 -4.39 24.81 -51.42
CA ARG A 3 -3.90 24.28 -50.16
C ARG A 3 -3.94 22.76 -50.22
N ASP A 4 -2.78 22.14 -50.21
CA ASP A 4 -2.64 20.68 -50.09
C ASP A 4 -2.89 20.27 -48.63
N ARG A 5 -3.94 19.46 -48.42
CA ARG A 5 -4.19 18.71 -47.21
C ARG A 5 -3.52 17.35 -47.32
N LEU A 6 -2.43 17.13 -46.64
CA LEU A 6 -1.90 15.80 -46.37
C LEU A 6 -2.77 15.10 -45.32
N SER A 7 -3.63 14.22 -45.82
CA SER A 7 -4.43 13.30 -44.99
C SER A 7 -3.63 12.00 -44.91
N SER A 8 -2.99 11.74 -43.76
CA SER A 8 -2.38 10.43 -43.51
C SER A 8 -3.50 9.45 -43.14
N LYS A 9 -3.92 8.64 -44.09
CA LYS A 9 -4.75 7.45 -43.87
C LYS A 9 -3.92 6.41 -43.16
N ILE A 10 -4.28 6.08 -41.93
CA ILE A 10 -3.85 4.86 -41.23
C ILE A 10 -4.72 3.73 -41.78
N GLU A 11 -4.19 2.93 -42.69
CA GLU A 11 -4.81 1.68 -43.11
C GLU A 11 -4.67 0.64 -41.97
N LEU A 12 -5.78 0.26 -41.40
CA LEU A 12 -5.91 -0.88 -40.49
C LEU A 12 -5.90 -2.15 -41.36
N CYS A 13 -4.77 -2.85 -41.44
CA CYS A 13 -4.72 -4.18 -42.03
C CYS A 13 -5.45 -5.19 -41.12
N PHE A 14 -6.63 -5.61 -41.55
CA PHE A 14 -7.28 -6.82 -41.03
C PHE A 14 -6.72 -8.04 -41.82
N PRO A 15 -6.23 -9.11 -41.15
CA PRO A 15 -5.73 -10.28 -41.86
C PRO A 15 -6.91 -11.06 -42.49
N GLY A 16 -7.00 -11.03 -43.79
CA GLY A 16 -7.81 -11.96 -44.57
C GLY A 16 -7.26 -13.40 -44.43
N ARG A 17 -8.13 -14.40 -44.64
CA ARG A 17 -7.85 -15.83 -44.38
C ARG A 17 -6.76 -16.50 -45.24
N ASN A 18 -5.98 -15.78 -46.06
CA ASN A 18 -4.99 -16.34 -46.95
C ASN A 18 -3.69 -15.52 -47.00
N THR A 19 -3.01 -15.36 -45.88
CA THR A 19 -1.64 -14.83 -45.87
C THR A 19 -0.66 -15.92 -45.44
N SER A 20 0.45 -16.06 -46.22
CA SER A 20 1.49 -17.07 -46.03
C SER A 20 2.19 -16.89 -44.66
N LEU A 21 2.72 -17.98 -44.07
CA LEU A 21 3.42 -17.99 -42.79
C LEU A 21 4.59 -16.99 -42.71
N SER A 22 5.21 -16.66 -43.84
CA SER A 22 6.31 -15.69 -43.94
C SER A 22 5.86 -14.25 -43.69
N SER A 23 4.68 -13.86 -44.19
CA SER A 23 4.11 -12.51 -43.99
C SER A 23 3.66 -12.27 -42.56
N ARG A 24 3.24 -13.33 -41.85
CA ARG A 24 2.85 -13.24 -40.43
C ARG A 24 4.06 -13.04 -39.52
N LYS A 25 5.17 -13.76 -39.77
CA LYS A 25 6.42 -13.55 -39.02
C LYS A 25 6.98 -12.14 -39.18
N ALA A 26 7.03 -11.61 -40.40
CA ALA A 26 7.50 -10.25 -40.67
C ALA A 26 6.64 -9.17 -40.02
N CYS A 27 5.30 -9.37 -39.94
CA CYS A 27 4.40 -8.44 -39.30
C CYS A 27 4.49 -8.51 -37.75
N ASP A 28 4.74 -9.69 -37.19
CA ASP A 28 4.96 -9.86 -35.76
C ASP A 28 6.35 -9.36 -35.33
N GLU A 29 7.38 -9.55 -36.12
CA GLU A 29 8.72 -8.99 -35.89
C GLU A 29 8.71 -7.46 -35.91
N GLN A 30 8.08 -6.82 -36.88
CA GLN A 30 7.91 -5.36 -36.92
C GLN A 30 7.05 -4.83 -35.76
N ARG A 31 6.06 -5.59 -35.27
CA ARG A 31 5.25 -5.24 -34.14
C ARG A 31 5.97 -5.41 -32.79
N ILE A 32 6.94 -6.33 -32.75
CA ILE A 32 7.83 -6.51 -31.60
C ILE A 32 8.90 -5.40 -31.61
N GLU A 33 9.51 -5.06 -32.75
CA GLU A 33 10.48 -4.00 -32.85
C GLU A 33 9.90 -2.60 -32.55
N SER A 34 8.70 -2.28 -33.03
CA SER A 34 8.04 -1.00 -32.69
C SER A 34 7.66 -0.83 -31.22
N ARG A 35 7.58 -1.90 -30.43
CA ARG A 35 7.41 -1.86 -28.97
C ARG A 35 8.71 -1.70 -28.20
N PHE A 36 9.87 -1.93 -28.82
CA PHE A 36 11.17 -1.86 -28.16
C PHE A 36 11.97 -0.58 -28.47
N PHE A 37 11.62 0.17 -29.49
CA PHE A 37 12.25 1.46 -29.79
C PHE A 37 11.51 2.60 -29.07
N GLY A 38 12.02 3.04 -27.90
CA GLY A 38 11.59 4.33 -27.35
C GLY A 38 11.53 4.54 -25.85
N GLN A 39 11.93 3.60 -25.01
CA GLN A 39 12.17 3.92 -23.59
C GLN A 39 13.51 3.34 -23.15
N GLU A 40 14.50 4.22 -22.96
CA GLU A 40 15.70 3.86 -22.21
C GLU A 40 15.27 3.25 -20.89
N LYS A 41 15.46 1.95 -20.73
CA LYS A 41 15.19 1.25 -19.47
C LYS A 41 16.17 1.79 -18.44
N THR A 42 15.68 2.63 -17.55
CA THR A 42 16.46 3.08 -16.42
C THR A 42 16.83 1.85 -15.57
N ILE A 43 18.10 1.53 -15.51
CA ILE A 43 18.61 0.41 -14.71
C ILE A 43 18.95 0.94 -13.32
N TYR A 44 18.44 0.26 -12.29
CA TYR A 44 18.79 0.55 -10.89
C TYR A 44 19.63 -0.60 -10.34
N ARG A 45 20.70 -0.25 -9.62
CA ARG A 45 21.51 -1.21 -8.86
C ARG A 45 21.40 -0.92 -7.35
N VAL A 46 21.52 -1.96 -6.54
CA VAL A 46 21.52 -1.86 -5.08
C VAL A 46 22.94 -1.56 -4.63
N LYS A 47 23.12 -0.47 -3.88
CA LYS A 47 24.40 -0.02 -3.35
C LYS A 47 24.84 -0.84 -2.14
N ASN A 48 23.91 -1.14 -1.23
CA ASN A 48 24.14 -1.83 0.03
C ASN A 48 23.75 -3.33 -0.04
N TRP A 49 24.14 -4.03 -1.13
CA TRP A 49 23.66 -5.39 -1.39
C TRP A 49 23.92 -6.35 -0.22
N ALA A 50 25.16 -6.39 0.34
CA ALA A 50 25.50 -7.30 1.42
C ALA A 50 24.61 -7.09 2.67
N ALA A 51 24.42 -5.84 3.08
CA ALA A 51 23.57 -5.52 4.24
C ALA A 51 22.09 -5.83 3.96
N TYR A 52 21.65 -5.60 2.74
CA TYR A 52 20.27 -5.92 2.35
C TYR A 52 20.02 -7.43 2.25
N ASP A 53 20.97 -8.20 1.74
CA ASP A 53 20.92 -9.66 1.70
C ASP A 53 20.86 -10.25 3.11
N GLN A 54 21.70 -9.77 4.02
CA GLN A 54 21.64 -10.14 5.43
C GLN A 54 20.27 -9.85 6.04
N ALA A 55 19.70 -8.68 5.77
CA ALA A 55 18.36 -8.33 6.24
C ALA A 55 17.26 -9.23 5.64
N LEU A 56 17.44 -9.75 4.42
CA LEU A 56 16.52 -10.73 3.82
C LEU A 56 16.60 -12.07 4.54
N ILE A 57 17.80 -12.52 4.93
CA ILE A 57 18.01 -13.74 5.72
C ILE A 57 17.37 -13.58 7.10
N GLU A 58 17.59 -12.45 7.77
CA GLU A 58 17.05 -12.16 9.10
C GLU A 58 15.52 -12.16 9.14
N ARG A 59 14.83 -11.81 8.04
CA ARG A 59 13.36 -11.93 7.97
C ARG A 59 12.84 -13.35 8.16
N GLY A 60 13.70 -14.36 7.96
CA GLY A 60 13.42 -15.76 8.23
C GLY A 60 13.66 -16.20 9.66
N HIS A 61 14.34 -15.39 10.48
CA HIS A 61 14.65 -15.74 11.87
C HIS A 61 13.39 -15.65 12.74
N LEU A 62 13.11 -16.69 13.50
CA LEU A 62 11.96 -16.74 14.40
C LEU A 62 12.01 -15.68 15.50
N THR A 63 13.19 -15.32 15.96
CA THR A 63 13.42 -14.29 16.99
C THR A 63 12.91 -12.90 16.59
N VAL A 64 12.84 -12.61 15.29
CA VAL A 64 12.23 -11.36 14.78
C VAL A 64 10.73 -11.32 15.01
N TRP A 65 10.09 -12.48 15.02
CA TRP A 65 8.63 -12.60 15.11
C TRP A 65 8.14 -13.06 16.48
N LEU A 66 8.99 -13.72 17.25
CA LEU A 66 8.80 -14.10 18.64
C LEU A 66 9.97 -13.57 19.45
N SER A 67 9.87 -12.30 19.85
CA SER A 67 10.95 -11.62 20.58
C SER A 67 11.00 -12.03 22.05
N GLU A 68 12.13 -11.78 22.70
CA GLU A 68 12.33 -12.04 24.14
C GLU A 68 11.28 -11.29 24.98
N GLU A 69 10.98 -10.04 24.62
CA GLU A 69 9.95 -9.24 25.30
C GLU A 69 8.57 -9.89 25.18
N ALA A 70 8.26 -10.51 24.03
CA ALA A 70 7.02 -11.23 23.82
C ALA A 70 6.93 -12.48 24.71
N ILE A 71 8.05 -13.18 24.91
CA ILE A 71 8.15 -14.37 25.77
C ILE A 71 7.96 -13.95 27.24
N GLN A 72 8.69 -12.94 27.70
CA GLN A 72 8.61 -12.44 29.08
C GLN A 72 7.24 -11.85 29.40
N GLY A 73 6.68 -11.09 28.45
CA GLY A 73 5.34 -10.49 28.55
C GLY A 73 4.20 -11.38 28.09
N TRP A 74 4.34 -12.71 28.02
CA TRP A 74 3.34 -13.62 27.44
C TRP A 74 2.01 -13.64 28.19
N ARG A 75 2.08 -13.63 29.51
CA ARG A 75 0.91 -13.66 30.37
C ARG A 75 0.36 -12.27 30.62
N TYR A 76 -0.95 -12.18 30.76
CA TYR A 76 -1.60 -10.92 31.12
C TYR A 76 -1.24 -10.52 32.57
N ALA A 77 -0.71 -9.33 32.73
CA ALA A 77 -0.34 -8.75 34.03
C ALA A 77 -1.12 -7.46 34.33
N GLY A 78 -2.17 -7.16 33.56
CA GLY A 78 -2.98 -5.95 33.75
C GLY A 78 -3.99 -6.09 34.88
N PRO A 79 -4.77 -5.02 35.16
CA PRO A 79 -5.78 -5.00 36.23
C PRO A 79 -6.86 -6.06 35.96
N PRO A 80 -7.45 -6.61 37.07
CA PRO A 80 -8.54 -7.57 36.95
C PRO A 80 -9.74 -6.93 36.27
N GLN A 81 -10.38 -7.69 35.37
CA GLN A 81 -11.56 -7.23 34.65
C GLN A 81 -12.84 -7.88 35.18
N ARG A 82 -13.97 -7.22 34.97
CA ARG A 82 -15.27 -7.82 35.28
C ARG A 82 -15.55 -9.01 34.36
N GLY A 83 -15.79 -10.17 34.94
CA GLY A 83 -16.03 -11.42 34.18
C GLY A 83 -14.78 -12.28 34.01
N ALA A 84 -14.66 -12.95 32.89
CA ALA A 84 -13.53 -13.82 32.63
C ALA A 84 -12.22 -13.03 32.44
N GLN A 85 -11.21 -13.43 33.23
CA GLN A 85 -9.91 -12.75 33.23
C GLN A 85 -9.13 -13.07 31.93
N PHE A 86 -8.34 -12.13 31.45
CA PHE A 86 -7.39 -12.38 30.37
C PHE A 86 -6.23 -13.25 30.89
N VAL A 87 -5.90 -14.27 30.15
CA VAL A 87 -4.75 -15.15 30.42
C VAL A 87 -3.52 -14.67 29.66
N TYR A 88 -3.73 -14.17 28.45
CA TYR A 88 -2.68 -13.77 27.52
C TYR A 88 -2.64 -12.25 27.38
N SER A 89 -1.44 -11.72 27.33
CA SER A 89 -1.20 -10.30 27.05
C SER A 89 -1.54 -9.94 25.60
N ASP A 90 -1.64 -8.66 25.31
CA ASP A 90 -1.79 -8.15 23.95
C ASP A 90 -0.60 -8.56 23.06
N LEU A 91 0.61 -8.57 23.64
CA LEU A 91 1.82 -8.95 22.94
C LEU A 91 1.82 -10.43 22.52
N ALA A 92 1.31 -11.34 23.38
CA ALA A 92 1.14 -12.75 23.04
C ALA A 92 0.13 -12.95 21.89
N ILE A 93 -0.97 -12.22 21.92
CA ILE A 93 -1.99 -12.24 20.86
C ILE A 93 -1.42 -11.68 19.55
N GLU A 94 -0.69 -10.55 19.60
CA GLU A 94 -0.01 -9.96 18.44
C GLU A 94 0.95 -10.94 17.79
N THR A 95 1.79 -11.56 18.60
CA THR A 95 2.78 -12.54 18.15
C THR A 95 2.08 -13.70 17.45
N ALA A 96 1.07 -14.29 18.06
CA ALA A 96 0.33 -15.42 17.47
C ALA A 96 -0.37 -15.03 16.15
N LEU A 97 -0.99 -13.85 16.08
CA LEU A 97 -1.65 -13.35 14.87
C LEU A 97 -0.64 -12.91 13.79
N THR A 98 0.54 -12.44 14.18
CA THR A 98 1.65 -12.14 13.26
C THR A 98 2.16 -13.41 12.60
N LEU A 99 2.44 -14.46 13.38
CA LEU A 99 2.82 -15.78 12.86
C LEU A 99 1.72 -16.38 11.98
N ARG A 100 0.45 -16.26 12.40
CA ARG A 100 -0.69 -16.64 11.56
C ARG A 100 -0.66 -15.98 10.19
N LYS A 101 -0.41 -14.68 10.13
CA LYS A 101 -0.43 -13.91 8.88
C LYS A 101 0.77 -14.24 7.99
N LEU A 102 1.95 -14.39 8.57
CA LEU A 102 3.19 -14.76 7.86
C LEU A 102 3.08 -16.14 7.22
N PHE A 103 2.65 -17.14 7.99
CA PHE A 103 2.54 -18.54 7.54
C PHE A 103 1.18 -18.86 6.92
N LYS A 104 0.26 -17.88 6.83
CA LYS A 104 -1.09 -18.02 6.22
C LYS A 104 -1.92 -19.14 6.86
N LEU A 105 -1.80 -19.32 8.17
CA LEU A 105 -2.43 -20.41 8.89
C LEU A 105 -3.90 -20.10 9.24
N PRO A 106 -4.82 -21.09 9.21
CA PRO A 106 -6.09 -21.04 9.91
C PRO A 106 -5.89 -20.95 11.43
N LEU A 107 -6.87 -20.37 12.17
CA LEU A 107 -6.71 -20.12 13.62
C LEU A 107 -6.37 -21.37 14.45
N ARG A 108 -7.00 -22.53 14.17
CA ARG A 108 -6.67 -23.78 14.87
C ARG A 108 -5.26 -24.27 14.59
N GLN A 109 -4.81 -24.14 13.34
CA GLN A 109 -3.42 -24.47 13.00
C GLN A 109 -2.43 -23.49 13.62
N THR A 110 -2.83 -22.21 13.78
CA THR A 110 -2.01 -21.20 14.48
C THR A 110 -1.79 -21.60 15.94
N GLU A 111 -2.82 -22.02 16.64
CA GLU A 111 -2.72 -22.53 18.02
C GLU A 111 -1.70 -23.68 18.12
N GLY A 112 -1.87 -24.72 17.29
CA GLY A 112 -0.94 -25.86 17.27
C GLY A 112 0.48 -25.48 16.88
N PHE A 113 0.64 -24.60 15.91
CA PHE A 113 1.96 -24.10 15.46
C PHE A 113 2.68 -23.34 16.57
N VAL A 114 2.00 -22.39 17.22
CA VAL A 114 2.57 -21.60 18.32
C VAL A 114 2.90 -22.50 19.51
N GLN A 115 2.02 -23.46 19.87
CA GLN A 115 2.27 -24.41 20.95
C GLN A 115 3.52 -25.28 20.66
N SER A 116 3.65 -25.80 19.45
CA SER A 116 4.83 -26.57 19.01
C SER A 116 6.10 -25.74 19.05
N LEU A 117 6.02 -24.48 18.61
CA LEU A 117 7.16 -23.55 18.61
C LEU A 117 7.65 -23.26 20.04
N LEU A 118 6.74 -22.94 20.97
CA LEU A 118 7.07 -22.72 22.37
C LEU A 118 7.71 -23.95 23.01
N ALA A 119 7.18 -25.13 22.74
CA ALA A 119 7.73 -26.40 23.22
C ALA A 119 9.15 -26.66 22.65
N SER A 120 9.36 -26.42 21.36
CA SER A 120 10.68 -26.59 20.72
C SER A 120 11.73 -25.63 21.26
N MET A 121 11.32 -24.47 21.79
CA MET A 121 12.19 -23.51 22.46
C MET A 121 12.40 -23.82 23.96
N GLY A 122 11.83 -24.92 24.47
CA GLY A 122 11.91 -25.29 25.89
C GLY A 122 11.12 -24.38 26.84
N LEU A 123 10.15 -23.62 26.32
CA LEU A 123 9.38 -22.67 27.09
C LEU A 123 8.12 -23.34 27.69
N ALA A 124 7.96 -23.25 29.02
CA ALA A 124 6.76 -23.74 29.72
C ALA A 124 5.58 -22.77 29.60
N LEU A 125 5.31 -22.32 28.38
CA LEU A 125 4.21 -21.41 28.04
C LEU A 125 3.14 -22.16 27.23
N LYS A 126 1.88 -21.72 27.38
CA LYS A 126 0.76 -22.22 26.57
C LYS A 126 0.44 -21.25 25.44
N ALA A 127 0.10 -21.76 24.28
CA ALA A 127 -0.40 -20.95 23.17
C ALA A 127 -1.81 -20.44 23.44
N PRO A 128 -2.18 -19.24 22.99
CA PRO A 128 -3.57 -18.79 22.97
C PRO A 128 -4.41 -19.72 22.08
N ASP A 129 -5.54 -20.21 22.60
CA ASP A 129 -6.47 -21.03 21.84
C ASP A 129 -7.13 -20.23 20.71
N HIS A 130 -7.60 -20.92 19.69
CA HIS A 130 -8.17 -20.33 18.48
C HIS A 130 -9.42 -19.49 18.76
N THR A 131 -10.16 -19.77 19.85
CA THR A 131 -11.36 -18.99 20.23
C THR A 131 -10.95 -17.69 20.90
N THR A 132 -9.89 -17.71 21.71
CA THR A 132 -9.27 -16.52 22.28
C THR A 132 -8.70 -15.61 21.19
N LEU A 133 -7.93 -16.19 20.24
CA LEU A 133 -7.43 -15.43 19.09
C LEU A 133 -8.58 -14.82 18.28
N SER A 134 -9.66 -15.56 18.04
CA SER A 134 -10.85 -15.09 17.32
C SER A 134 -11.58 -13.97 18.03
N ARG A 135 -11.65 -13.98 19.35
CA ARG A 135 -12.28 -12.93 20.15
C ARG A 135 -11.41 -11.70 20.25
N ARG A 136 -10.15 -11.87 20.69
CA ARG A 136 -9.22 -10.77 20.93
C ARG A 136 -8.90 -9.96 19.69
N GLN A 137 -8.79 -10.59 18.49
CA GLN A 137 -8.57 -9.84 17.25
C GLN A 137 -9.68 -8.85 16.88
N LYS A 138 -10.88 -8.90 17.51
CA LYS A 138 -11.99 -8.00 17.18
C LYS A 138 -11.94 -6.66 17.92
N ASP A 139 -11.40 -6.67 19.11
CA ASP A 139 -11.47 -5.54 20.05
C ASP A 139 -10.11 -4.89 20.27
N TRP A 140 -9.18 -5.10 19.35
CA TRP A 140 -7.80 -4.72 19.56
C TRP A 140 -7.29 -3.65 18.59
N SER A 141 -6.68 -2.60 19.16
CA SER A 141 -5.97 -1.56 18.43
C SER A 141 -4.46 -1.82 18.48
N ILE A 142 -3.84 -2.00 17.33
CA ILE A 142 -2.39 -2.21 17.18
C ILE A 142 -1.76 -0.93 16.69
N ASP A 143 -0.69 -0.49 17.30
CA ASP A 143 0.09 0.62 16.80
C ASP A 143 1.05 0.19 15.68
N LEU A 144 1.18 1.03 14.67
CA LEU A 144 2.16 0.80 13.61
C LEU A 144 3.55 1.15 14.16
N PRO A 145 4.53 0.22 14.13
CA PRO A 145 5.91 0.54 14.48
C PRO A 145 6.47 1.46 13.40
N VAL A 146 6.64 2.73 13.73
CA VAL A 146 7.19 3.76 12.85
C VAL A 146 8.35 4.42 13.58
N HIS A 147 9.50 4.57 12.90
CA HIS A 147 10.63 5.26 13.48
C HIS A 147 10.29 6.72 13.77
N ALA A 148 10.68 7.17 14.96
CA ALA A 148 10.64 8.59 15.28
C ALA A 148 11.58 9.35 14.32
N SER A 149 11.13 10.48 13.79
CA SER A 149 11.92 11.33 12.90
C SER A 149 11.53 12.78 13.09
N ASP A 150 12.53 13.63 13.28
CA ASP A 150 12.33 15.08 13.34
C ASP A 150 12.13 15.70 11.95
N THR A 151 12.48 14.97 10.89
CA THR A 151 12.26 15.45 9.53
C THR A 151 10.80 15.30 9.12
N PRO A 152 10.19 16.36 8.54
CA PRO A 152 8.82 16.28 8.07
C PRO A 152 8.63 15.20 7.02
N LYS A 153 7.61 14.35 7.21
CA LYS A 153 7.33 13.22 6.34
C LYS A 153 6.79 13.63 4.97
N HIS A 154 7.11 12.83 3.99
CA HIS A 154 6.53 12.91 2.65
C HIS A 154 5.54 11.75 2.49
N LEU A 155 4.26 12.01 2.71
CA LEU A 155 3.22 11.00 2.68
C LEU A 155 2.82 10.64 1.25
N VAL A 156 2.96 9.37 0.88
CA VAL A 156 2.51 8.83 -0.42
C VAL A 156 1.31 7.93 -0.18
N ALA A 157 0.17 8.26 -0.79
CA ALA A 157 -1.08 7.53 -0.61
C ALA A 157 -1.48 6.73 -1.86
N ASP A 158 -1.92 5.50 -1.64
CA ASP A 158 -2.55 4.65 -2.66
C ASP A 158 -3.51 3.65 -2.00
N SER A 159 -4.32 2.97 -2.80
CA SER A 159 -5.24 1.96 -2.31
C SER A 159 -5.19 0.69 -3.14
N THR A 160 -5.58 -0.42 -2.52
CA THR A 160 -5.63 -1.71 -3.19
C THR A 160 -6.81 -2.55 -2.72
N GLY A 161 -7.34 -3.37 -3.64
CA GLY A 161 -8.36 -4.36 -3.30
C GLY A 161 -7.75 -5.60 -2.65
N LEU A 162 -8.38 -6.07 -1.55
CA LEU A 162 -8.13 -7.35 -0.91
C LEU A 162 -9.39 -8.21 -1.00
N LYS A 163 -9.24 -9.48 -1.41
CA LYS A 163 -10.34 -10.45 -1.48
C LYS A 163 -10.70 -10.94 -0.09
N LEU A 164 -11.97 -11.28 0.14
CA LEU A 164 -12.38 -12.02 1.33
C LEU A 164 -12.31 -13.51 1.05
N TYR A 165 -11.68 -14.23 1.97
CA TYR A 165 -11.58 -15.68 1.89
C TYR A 165 -12.95 -16.33 2.14
N GLY A 166 -13.37 -17.23 1.25
CA GLY A 166 -14.53 -18.10 1.44
C GLY A 166 -15.91 -17.50 1.12
N GLU A 167 -16.02 -16.22 0.79
CA GLU A 167 -17.30 -15.68 0.32
C GLU A 167 -17.43 -15.84 -1.20
N GLY A 168 -18.16 -16.91 -1.60
CA GLY A 168 -18.83 -16.96 -2.90
C GLY A 168 -17.99 -17.35 -4.12
N GLU A 169 -16.69 -17.61 -4.07
CA GLU A 169 -15.97 -18.02 -5.30
C GLU A 169 -16.51 -19.31 -5.90
N TRP A 170 -16.91 -20.28 -5.06
CA TRP A 170 -17.49 -21.52 -5.52
C TRP A 170 -18.94 -21.34 -6.01
N GLN A 171 -19.76 -20.58 -5.28
CA GLN A 171 -21.14 -20.28 -5.68
C GLN A 171 -21.20 -19.40 -6.93
N VAL A 172 -20.29 -18.45 -7.10
CA VAL A 172 -20.19 -17.59 -8.30
C VAL A 172 -19.80 -18.42 -9.53
N ARG A 173 -18.98 -19.47 -9.36
CA ARG A 173 -18.64 -20.39 -10.46
C ARG A 173 -19.81 -21.27 -10.89
N GLN A 174 -20.69 -21.65 -9.96
CA GLN A 174 -21.84 -22.53 -10.26
C GLN A 174 -23.12 -21.77 -10.64
N GLN A 175 -23.37 -20.58 -10.09
CA GLN A 175 -24.63 -19.87 -10.23
C GLN A 175 -24.57 -18.64 -11.15
N GLY A 176 -23.45 -18.41 -11.84
CA GLY A 176 -23.30 -17.27 -12.74
C GLY A 176 -22.98 -15.94 -12.05
N TRP A 177 -22.75 -14.91 -12.84
CA TRP A 177 -22.15 -13.61 -12.52
C TRP A 177 -22.95 -12.70 -11.56
N THR A 178 -24.02 -13.16 -10.96
CA THR A 178 -24.94 -12.32 -10.17
C THR A 178 -24.48 -12.03 -8.74
N GLN A 179 -23.56 -12.80 -8.18
CA GLN A 179 -22.98 -12.49 -6.85
C GLN A 179 -21.65 -11.76 -6.97
N ARG A 180 -21.66 -10.47 -6.60
CA ARG A 180 -20.44 -9.64 -6.54
C ARG A 180 -19.45 -10.25 -5.57
N ARG A 181 -18.22 -10.50 -6.03
CA ARG A 181 -17.10 -10.85 -5.18
C ARG A 181 -16.94 -9.78 -4.10
N THR A 182 -16.95 -10.19 -2.83
CA THR A 182 -16.80 -9.24 -1.75
C THR A 182 -15.32 -8.85 -1.62
N TRP A 183 -15.06 -7.60 -1.88
CA TRP A 183 -13.73 -7.00 -1.76
C TRP A 183 -13.72 -6.01 -0.61
N ARG A 184 -12.54 -5.88 0.00
CA ARG A 184 -12.22 -4.76 0.87
C ARG A 184 -11.18 -3.89 0.19
N LYS A 185 -11.15 -2.63 0.54
CA LYS A 185 -10.20 -1.67 0.01
C LYS A 185 -9.26 -1.27 1.13
N LEU A 186 -7.98 -1.60 0.97
CA LEU A 186 -6.92 -1.19 1.88
C LEU A 186 -6.29 0.08 1.34
N HIS A 187 -6.38 1.16 2.11
CA HIS A 187 -5.72 2.42 1.85
C HIS A 187 -4.42 2.45 2.66
N LEU A 188 -3.32 2.77 2.00
CA LEU A 188 -1.98 2.85 2.60
C LEU A 188 -1.42 4.25 2.44
N GLY A 189 -0.90 4.80 3.52
CA GLY A 189 -0.05 5.97 3.54
C GLY A 189 1.36 5.56 3.89
N LEU A 190 2.33 5.78 3.00
CA LEU A 190 3.73 5.47 3.20
C LEU A 190 4.56 6.74 3.31
N ASP A 191 5.57 6.72 4.15
CA ASP A 191 6.60 7.75 4.12
C ASP A 191 7.55 7.51 2.95
N ALA A 192 7.71 8.50 2.08
CA ALA A 192 8.59 8.42 0.91
C ALA A 192 10.09 8.33 1.24
N HIS A 193 10.50 8.67 2.45
CA HIS A 193 11.90 8.59 2.89
C HIS A 193 12.25 7.20 3.43
N THR A 194 11.42 6.68 4.31
CA THR A 194 11.66 5.39 4.97
C THR A 194 11.04 4.22 4.23
N GLY A 195 9.93 4.45 3.52
CA GLY A 195 9.10 3.40 2.90
C GLY A 195 8.19 2.69 3.89
N GLU A 196 8.14 3.15 5.15
CA GLU A 196 7.26 2.63 6.20
C GLU A 196 5.80 2.96 5.92
N VAL A 197 4.91 2.08 6.31
CA VAL A 197 3.48 2.35 6.37
C VAL A 197 3.21 3.16 7.63
N VAL A 198 2.88 4.43 7.47
CA VAL A 198 2.62 5.37 8.58
C VAL A 198 1.13 5.58 8.84
N ALA A 199 0.29 5.22 7.88
CA ALA A 199 -1.16 5.25 8.03
C ALA A 199 -1.80 4.12 7.21
N GLN A 200 -2.88 3.55 7.72
CA GLN A 200 -3.66 2.54 7.00
C GLN A 200 -5.14 2.61 7.36
N THR A 201 -6.02 2.31 6.42
CA THR A 201 -7.45 2.18 6.66
C THR A 201 -8.02 1.09 5.76
N LEU A 202 -8.79 0.17 6.35
CA LEU A 202 -9.55 -0.80 5.58
C LEU A 202 -10.98 -0.29 5.42
N THR A 203 -11.52 -0.33 4.21
CA THR A 203 -12.88 0.12 3.90
C THR A 203 -13.61 -0.88 3.00
N VAL A 204 -14.90 -0.68 2.80
CA VAL A 204 -15.65 -1.40 1.77
C VAL A 204 -15.18 -0.98 0.37
N ALA A 205 -15.33 -1.87 -0.62
CA ALA A 205 -14.77 -1.69 -1.95
C ALA A 205 -15.20 -0.39 -2.67
N GLY A 206 -16.41 0.09 -2.42
CA GLY A 206 -16.95 1.30 -3.05
C GLY A 206 -16.50 2.63 -2.44
N THR A 207 -15.67 2.60 -1.37
CA THR A 207 -15.23 3.82 -0.69
C THR A 207 -14.27 4.64 -1.57
N ASP A 208 -14.53 5.94 -1.67
CA ASP A 208 -13.69 6.90 -2.40
C ASP A 208 -12.34 7.12 -1.66
N ASP A 209 -11.23 6.98 -2.36
CA ASP A 209 -9.87 7.13 -1.82
C ASP A 209 -9.65 8.52 -1.20
N ALA A 210 -10.15 9.53 -1.85
CA ALA A 210 -10.05 10.91 -1.37
C ALA A 210 -10.75 11.14 -0.01
N SER A 211 -11.71 10.27 0.39
CA SER A 211 -12.38 10.36 1.69
C SER A 211 -11.50 9.93 2.85
N GLN A 212 -10.45 9.13 2.59
CA GLN A 212 -9.59 8.58 3.61
C GLN A 212 -8.38 9.47 3.94
N VAL A 213 -8.15 10.52 3.15
CA VAL A 213 -6.98 11.40 3.33
C VAL A 213 -6.95 12.03 4.72
N GLN A 214 -8.09 12.55 5.22
CA GLN A 214 -8.16 13.15 6.56
C GLN A 214 -7.73 12.16 7.65
N SER A 215 -8.24 10.94 7.60
CA SER A 215 -7.87 9.87 8.53
C SER A 215 -6.38 9.51 8.44
N MET A 216 -5.83 9.46 7.21
CA MET A 216 -4.40 9.19 7.01
C MET A 216 -3.52 10.30 7.61
N LEU A 217 -3.90 11.56 7.44
CA LEU A 217 -3.17 12.68 8.02
C LEU A 217 -3.18 12.64 9.55
N GLN A 218 -4.31 12.24 10.16
CA GLN A 218 -4.44 12.10 11.61
C GLN A 218 -3.61 10.93 12.17
N GLN A 219 -3.53 9.82 11.45
CA GLN A 219 -2.75 8.65 11.84
C GLN A 219 -1.24 8.85 11.69
N THR A 220 -0.82 9.73 10.76
CA THR A 220 0.61 9.93 10.48
C THR A 220 1.28 10.67 11.62
N PRO A 221 2.28 10.06 12.30
CA PRO A 221 2.97 10.72 13.41
C PRO A 221 3.92 11.80 12.89
N GLY A 222 3.99 12.92 13.63
CA GLY A 222 4.88 14.03 13.32
C GLY A 222 4.37 14.98 12.24
N ALA A 223 5.26 15.84 11.74
CA ALA A 223 4.95 16.81 10.70
C ALA A 223 4.93 16.16 9.31
N ILE A 224 4.05 16.65 8.43
CA ILE A 224 3.96 16.23 7.03
C ILE A 224 4.26 17.45 6.16
N ALA A 225 5.31 17.37 5.33
CA ALA A 225 5.65 18.44 4.38
C ALA A 225 4.90 18.30 3.05
N ARG A 226 4.81 17.07 2.52
CA ARG A 226 4.25 16.80 1.19
C ARG A 226 3.30 15.61 1.21
N PHE A 227 2.29 15.69 0.35
CA PHE A 227 1.37 14.59 0.08
C PHE A 227 1.38 14.27 -1.41
N TYR A 228 1.66 13.00 -1.74
CA TYR A 228 1.67 12.47 -3.09
C TYR A 228 0.46 11.56 -3.30
N GLY A 229 -0.33 11.85 -4.32
CA GLY A 229 -1.48 11.03 -4.73
C GLY A 229 -1.68 11.09 -6.24
N ASP A 230 -2.44 10.15 -6.78
CA ASP A 230 -2.83 10.18 -8.18
C ASP A 230 -3.96 11.18 -8.46
N GLY A 231 -4.46 11.24 -9.71
CA GLY A 231 -5.54 12.15 -10.09
C GLY A 231 -6.89 11.84 -9.42
N ALA A 232 -7.08 10.67 -8.80
CA ALA A 232 -8.28 10.36 -8.03
C ALA A 232 -8.37 11.21 -6.76
N TYR A 233 -7.21 11.59 -6.20
CA TYR A 233 -7.10 12.48 -5.05
C TYR A 233 -7.30 13.97 -5.40
N ASP A 234 -7.43 14.36 -6.69
CA ASP A 234 -7.74 15.75 -7.07
C ASP A 234 -9.20 16.11 -6.76
N ARG A 235 -9.53 16.17 -5.49
CA ARG A 235 -10.84 16.53 -4.92
C ARG A 235 -10.70 17.71 -3.97
N TRP A 236 -11.70 18.58 -3.93
CA TRP A 236 -11.68 19.77 -3.07
C TRP A 236 -11.50 19.42 -1.59
N LYS A 237 -12.14 18.37 -1.12
CA LYS A 237 -12.00 17.88 0.26
C LYS A 237 -10.55 17.51 0.60
N VAL A 238 -9.80 16.94 -0.36
CA VAL A 238 -8.36 16.61 -0.17
C VAL A 238 -7.54 17.89 -0.06
N HIS A 239 -7.71 18.80 -1.00
CA HIS A 239 -6.97 20.08 -0.94
C HIS A 239 -7.30 20.89 0.31
N TRP A 240 -8.54 20.83 0.79
CA TRP A 240 -8.94 21.41 2.05
C TRP A 240 -8.24 20.74 3.23
N ALA A 241 -8.25 19.41 3.29
CA ALA A 241 -7.58 18.63 4.34
C ALA A 241 -6.08 18.92 4.39
N LEU A 242 -5.41 19.01 3.24
CA LEU A 242 -3.99 19.32 3.16
C LEU A 242 -3.66 20.77 3.59
N ALA A 243 -4.58 21.71 3.36
CA ALA A 243 -4.37 23.11 3.72
C ALA A 243 -4.68 23.41 5.21
N TYR A 244 -5.63 22.66 5.81
CA TYR A 244 -6.18 22.97 7.14
C TYR A 244 -6.28 21.77 8.07
N GLY A 245 -6.29 20.55 7.54
CA GLY A 245 -6.65 19.32 8.28
C GLY A 245 -5.57 18.78 9.20
N ALA A 246 -4.36 19.31 9.16
CA ALA A 246 -3.28 18.91 10.07
C ALA A 246 -3.42 19.46 11.50
N GLY A 247 -4.48 20.25 11.78
CA GLY A 247 -4.77 20.88 13.07
C GLY A 247 -4.39 22.36 13.10
N ALA A 248 -4.95 23.08 14.07
CA ALA A 248 -4.68 24.50 14.26
C ALA A 248 -3.17 24.71 14.54
N GLY A 249 -2.55 25.67 13.83
CA GLY A 249 -1.13 26.00 14.00
C GLY A 249 -0.15 25.15 13.21
N ARG A 250 -0.56 24.08 12.52
CA ARG A 250 0.34 23.32 11.64
C ARG A 250 0.46 23.95 10.25
N PRO A 251 1.66 23.91 9.63
CA PRO A 251 1.85 24.41 8.27
C PRO A 251 1.01 23.63 7.26
N SER A 252 0.63 24.29 6.16
CA SER A 252 -0.10 23.63 5.08
C SER A 252 0.80 22.60 4.38
N ILE A 253 0.21 21.43 4.12
CA ILE A 253 0.90 20.33 3.43
C ILE A 253 0.92 20.60 1.93
N GLU A 254 2.09 20.54 1.31
CA GLU A 254 2.23 20.65 -0.14
C GLU A 254 1.62 19.44 -0.84
N ALA A 255 0.63 19.65 -1.69
CA ALA A 255 0.03 18.56 -2.44
C ALA A 255 0.74 18.35 -3.78
N VAL A 256 1.23 17.16 -4.04
CA VAL A 256 1.78 16.72 -5.33
C VAL A 256 0.78 15.77 -5.99
N ILE A 257 -0.34 16.36 -6.45
CA ILE A 257 -1.47 15.64 -7.05
C ILE A 257 -1.69 16.22 -8.44
N PRO A 258 -1.62 15.43 -9.53
CA PRO A 258 -1.91 15.94 -10.86
C PRO A 258 -3.40 16.26 -10.97
N PRO A 259 -3.76 17.46 -11.44
CA PRO A 259 -5.15 17.77 -11.70
C PRO A 259 -5.72 16.82 -12.76
N ARG A 260 -7.02 16.58 -12.68
CA ARG A 260 -7.74 15.78 -13.67
C ARG A 260 -7.60 16.39 -15.06
N ARG A 261 -7.83 15.60 -16.11
CA ARG A 261 -7.74 16.11 -17.50
C ARG A 261 -8.74 17.20 -17.78
N ASP A 262 -9.91 17.13 -17.17
CA ASP A 262 -11.03 18.09 -17.24
C ASP A 262 -11.01 19.14 -16.15
N ALA A 263 -9.91 19.27 -15.42
CA ALA A 263 -9.80 20.19 -14.29
C ALA A 263 -9.94 21.64 -14.73
N ARG A 264 -10.95 22.32 -14.18
CA ARG A 264 -11.19 23.74 -14.35
C ARG A 264 -10.66 24.52 -13.14
N LEU A 265 -10.27 25.77 -13.40
CA LEU A 265 -9.93 26.72 -12.34
C LEU A 265 -11.20 27.07 -11.56
N ARG A 266 -11.09 27.13 -10.25
CA ARG A 266 -12.19 27.56 -9.41
C ARG A 266 -12.03 29.03 -9.07
N GLN A 267 -13.02 29.81 -9.44
CA GLN A 267 -13.15 31.19 -8.99
C GLN A 267 -13.80 31.20 -7.59
N SER A 268 -13.29 32.01 -6.71
CA SER A 268 -13.85 32.23 -5.38
C SER A 268 -13.75 33.70 -5.01
N LYS A 269 -14.84 34.28 -4.48
CA LYS A 269 -14.86 35.67 -3.97
C LYS A 269 -13.88 35.88 -2.80
N ARG A 270 -13.64 34.79 -2.00
CA ARG A 270 -12.68 34.81 -0.90
C ARG A 270 -11.43 34.02 -1.29
N ARG A 271 -10.28 34.50 -0.85
CA ARG A 271 -9.01 33.79 -1.03
C ARG A 271 -8.88 32.62 -0.06
N TYR A 272 -9.03 31.40 -0.57
CA TYR A 272 -8.83 30.16 0.21
C TYR A 272 -7.53 29.49 -0.22
N ARG A 273 -6.64 29.24 0.73
CA ARG A 273 -5.32 28.62 0.49
C ARG A 273 -5.38 27.36 -0.38
N HIS A 274 -6.34 26.45 -0.10
CA HIS A 274 -6.52 25.22 -0.84
C HIS A 274 -6.95 25.43 -2.30
N ILE A 275 -7.77 26.45 -2.58
CA ILE A 275 -8.19 26.80 -3.94
C ILE A 275 -7.03 27.39 -4.71
N GLU A 276 -6.33 28.35 -4.12
CA GLU A 276 -5.17 29.01 -4.75
C GLU A 276 -4.04 28.01 -5.04
N ALA A 277 -3.73 27.13 -4.10
CA ALA A 277 -2.69 26.12 -4.28
C ALA A 277 -3.03 25.11 -5.40
N ARG A 278 -4.30 24.71 -5.53
CA ARG A 278 -4.75 23.84 -6.63
C ARG A 278 -4.75 24.60 -7.96
N ASN A 279 -5.26 25.81 -7.99
CA ASN A 279 -5.30 26.63 -9.21
C ASN A 279 -3.89 26.92 -9.73
N ARG A 280 -2.93 27.27 -8.86
CA ARG A 280 -1.52 27.47 -9.24
C ARG A 280 -0.96 26.23 -9.95
N ARG A 281 -1.20 25.03 -9.44
CA ARG A 281 -0.75 23.78 -10.08
C ARG A 281 -1.42 23.54 -11.42
N THR A 282 -2.71 23.80 -11.52
CA THR A 282 -3.45 23.67 -12.78
C THR A 282 -2.87 24.61 -13.84
N HIS A 283 -2.61 25.88 -13.48
CA HIS A 283 -1.94 26.84 -14.37
C HIS A 283 -0.52 26.42 -14.75
N GLN A 284 0.24 25.91 -13.79
CA GLN A 284 1.61 25.45 -14.05
C GLN A 284 1.64 24.33 -15.07
N ILE A 285 0.73 23.33 -14.96
CA ILE A 285 0.62 22.22 -15.90
C ILE A 285 0.14 22.70 -17.28
N GLN A 286 -0.78 23.66 -17.32
CA GLN A 286 -1.23 24.25 -18.59
C GLN A 286 -0.09 24.98 -19.33
N ARG A 287 0.85 25.61 -18.60
CA ARG A 287 1.98 26.36 -19.18
C ARG A 287 3.17 25.47 -19.54
N GLN A 288 3.46 24.45 -18.77
CA GLN A 288 4.73 23.69 -18.84
C GLN A 288 4.63 22.32 -19.49
N ASP A 289 3.42 21.81 -19.77
CA ASP A 289 3.16 20.40 -20.04
C ASP A 289 3.21 19.48 -18.78
N ARG A 290 2.38 18.47 -18.82
CA ARG A 290 2.20 17.50 -17.72
C ARG A 290 3.44 16.64 -17.43
N LYS A 291 4.22 16.29 -18.47
CA LYS A 291 5.43 15.48 -18.31
C LYS A 291 6.50 16.27 -17.55
N ARG A 292 6.72 17.55 -17.95
CA ARG A 292 7.67 18.43 -17.29
C ARG A 292 7.27 18.67 -15.83
N TRP A 293 6.01 18.98 -15.56
CA TRP A 293 5.52 19.15 -14.18
C TRP A 293 5.74 17.90 -13.31
N LYS A 294 5.46 16.68 -13.82
CA LYS A 294 5.68 15.45 -13.07
C LYS A 294 7.15 15.25 -12.68
N ARG A 295 8.08 15.63 -13.55
CA ARG A 295 9.51 15.56 -13.27
C ARG A 295 9.91 16.62 -12.23
N ASP A 296 9.52 17.86 -12.43
CA ASP A 296 9.94 19.00 -11.62
C ASP A 296 9.32 18.95 -10.20
N SER A 297 8.09 18.44 -10.05
CA SER A 297 7.41 18.25 -8.75
C SER A 297 7.86 16.98 -7.98
N GLY A 298 8.70 16.14 -8.56
CA GLY A 298 9.06 14.85 -7.96
C GLY A 298 7.90 13.86 -7.87
N TYR A 299 6.88 13.99 -8.71
CA TYR A 299 5.69 13.12 -8.73
C TYR A 299 6.01 11.62 -8.89
N HIS A 300 7.16 11.28 -9.45
CA HIS A 300 7.64 9.90 -9.59
C HIS A 300 7.72 9.14 -8.24
N ARG A 301 7.88 9.86 -7.11
CA ARG A 301 7.84 9.26 -5.75
C ARG A 301 6.52 8.53 -5.45
N ARG A 302 5.45 8.83 -6.19
CA ARG A 302 4.19 8.09 -6.08
C ARG A 302 4.35 6.58 -6.31
N SER A 303 5.29 6.17 -7.14
CA SER A 303 5.59 4.74 -7.39
C SER A 303 5.97 3.96 -6.13
N LEU A 304 6.41 4.64 -5.06
CA LEU A 304 6.68 4.01 -3.77
C LEU A 304 5.41 3.42 -3.14
N ALA A 305 4.25 4.05 -3.33
CA ALA A 305 2.99 3.47 -2.87
C ALA A 305 2.63 2.19 -3.65
N GLU A 306 2.84 2.17 -4.97
CA GLU A 306 2.66 0.98 -5.79
C GLU A 306 3.60 -0.16 -5.34
N SER A 307 4.84 0.18 -5.00
CA SER A 307 5.82 -0.76 -4.43
C SER A 307 5.37 -1.27 -3.07
N GLY A 308 4.81 -0.42 -2.20
CA GLY A 308 4.25 -0.80 -0.90
C GLY A 308 3.08 -1.77 -1.04
N VAL A 309 2.14 -1.46 -1.94
CA VAL A 309 1.00 -2.34 -2.28
C VAL A 309 1.48 -3.68 -2.84
N SER A 310 2.47 -3.65 -3.74
CA SER A 310 3.05 -4.87 -4.33
C SER A 310 3.71 -5.74 -3.25
N ARG A 311 4.49 -5.15 -2.33
CA ARG A 311 5.10 -5.86 -1.20
C ARG A 311 4.04 -6.50 -0.32
N TYR A 312 2.98 -5.75 0.06
CA TYR A 312 1.89 -6.28 0.86
C TYR A 312 1.29 -7.55 0.22
N LYS A 313 0.89 -7.45 -1.05
CA LYS A 313 0.26 -8.59 -1.76
C LYS A 313 1.20 -9.76 -2.00
N ARG A 314 2.47 -9.50 -2.31
CA ARG A 314 3.45 -10.54 -2.61
C ARG A 314 3.86 -11.33 -1.36
N ILE A 315 4.07 -10.64 -0.24
CA ILE A 315 4.51 -11.26 1.01
C ILE A 315 3.34 -11.88 1.77
N LEU A 316 2.27 -11.10 1.97
CA LEU A 316 1.16 -11.46 2.86
C LEU A 316 -0.05 -12.05 2.14
N GLY A 317 -0.08 -11.92 0.81
CA GLY A 317 -1.17 -12.38 -0.03
C GLY A 317 -2.24 -11.31 -0.28
N PRO A 318 -3.06 -11.48 -1.35
CA PRO A 318 -4.09 -10.54 -1.74
C PRO A 318 -5.44 -10.78 -1.03
N GLN A 319 -5.46 -11.59 0.04
CA GLN A 319 -6.68 -12.05 0.69
C GLN A 319 -6.69 -11.77 2.18
N LEU A 320 -7.90 -11.61 2.73
CA LEU A 320 -8.17 -11.56 4.17
C LEU A 320 -8.88 -12.86 4.58
N ALA A 321 -8.39 -13.49 5.64
CA ALA A 321 -8.93 -14.74 6.17
C ALA A 321 -9.94 -14.53 7.29
N ALA A 322 -9.96 -13.36 7.94
CA ALA A 322 -10.91 -13.05 9.00
C ALA A 322 -12.32 -12.84 8.45
N ARG A 323 -13.33 -13.43 9.11
CA ARG A 323 -14.73 -13.34 8.71
C ARG A 323 -15.42 -12.06 9.18
N SER A 324 -15.13 -11.61 10.41
CA SER A 324 -15.73 -10.38 10.96
C SER A 324 -15.04 -9.14 10.44
N TRP A 325 -15.80 -8.03 10.33
CA TRP A 325 -15.24 -6.74 9.91
C TRP A 325 -14.08 -6.29 10.80
N ALA A 326 -14.24 -6.32 12.12
CA ALA A 326 -13.20 -5.94 13.05
C ALA A 326 -11.95 -6.82 12.92
N GLY A 327 -12.12 -8.16 12.78
CA GLY A 327 -11.00 -9.05 12.52
C GLY A 327 -10.29 -8.79 11.19
N GLN A 328 -11.02 -8.36 10.14
CA GLN A 328 -10.42 -7.95 8.86
C GLN A 328 -9.56 -6.69 9.00
N GLN A 329 -10.03 -5.72 9.78
CA GLN A 329 -9.28 -4.49 10.10
C GLN A 329 -7.97 -4.82 10.83
N THR A 330 -8.05 -5.65 11.87
CA THR A 330 -6.89 -6.11 12.63
C THR A 330 -5.92 -6.91 11.75
N GLU A 331 -6.42 -7.82 10.91
CA GLU A 331 -5.58 -8.60 9.99
C GLU A 331 -4.85 -7.71 8.98
N ALA A 332 -5.52 -6.72 8.42
CA ALA A 332 -4.90 -5.76 7.51
C ALA A 332 -3.81 -4.93 8.21
N ARG A 333 -4.07 -4.53 9.47
CA ARG A 333 -3.14 -3.73 10.27
C ARG A 333 -1.90 -4.55 10.68
N ILE A 334 -2.06 -5.79 11.11
CA ILE A 334 -0.94 -6.72 11.35
C ILE A 334 -0.08 -6.86 10.10
N GLY A 335 -0.69 -6.94 8.93
CA GLY A 335 0.05 -6.95 7.67
C GLY A 335 0.95 -5.72 7.50
N CYS A 336 0.48 -4.53 7.89
CA CYS A 336 1.29 -3.31 7.85
C CYS A 336 2.42 -3.32 8.90
N VAL A 337 2.14 -3.83 10.11
CA VAL A 337 3.16 -4.05 11.17
C VAL A 337 4.29 -4.95 10.66
N ILE A 338 3.94 -6.08 10.05
CA ILE A 338 4.90 -7.01 9.47
C ILE A 338 5.79 -6.32 8.42
N LEU A 339 5.18 -5.53 7.51
CA LEU A 339 5.95 -4.80 6.50
C LEU A 339 6.91 -3.80 7.11
N ASN A 340 6.49 -3.07 8.14
CA ASN A 340 7.37 -2.12 8.83
C ASN A 340 8.51 -2.84 9.56
N ARG A 341 8.25 -3.92 10.31
CA ARG A 341 9.30 -4.75 10.92
C ARG A 341 10.32 -5.23 9.88
N MET A 342 9.86 -5.67 8.69
CA MET A 342 10.76 -6.08 7.61
C MET A 342 11.60 -4.92 7.05
N ILE A 343 11.08 -3.69 7.03
CA ILE A 343 11.82 -2.50 6.61
C ILE A 343 12.88 -2.14 7.66
N HIS A 344 12.54 -2.29 8.94
CA HIS A 344 13.46 -2.00 10.06
C HIS A 344 14.68 -2.92 10.06
N LEU A 345 14.55 -4.17 9.63
CA LEU A 345 15.70 -5.06 9.45
C LEU A 345 16.63 -4.58 8.33
N GLY A 346 16.07 -4.03 7.27
CA GLY A 346 16.84 -3.44 6.19
C GLY A 346 16.05 -3.27 4.90
N LYS A 347 16.44 -2.25 4.15
CA LYS A 347 15.88 -1.94 2.83
C LYS A 347 17.01 -1.74 1.82
N PRO A 348 16.74 -1.98 0.50
CA PRO A 348 17.73 -1.71 -0.53
C PRO A 348 17.94 -0.20 -0.67
N ASP A 349 19.20 0.22 -0.72
CA ASP A 349 19.60 1.55 -1.18
C ASP A 349 19.94 1.45 -2.66
N THR A 350 19.13 2.07 -3.50
CA THR A 350 19.23 1.93 -4.96
C THR A 350 19.73 3.21 -5.60
N TYR A 351 20.64 3.06 -6.56
CA TYR A 351 21.09 4.16 -7.42
C TYR A 351 20.83 3.86 -8.88
N ARG A 352 20.63 4.92 -9.65
CA ARG A 352 20.45 4.84 -11.09
C ARG A 352 21.79 4.59 -11.76
N VAL A 353 21.88 3.59 -12.62
CA VAL A 353 23.02 3.37 -13.48
C VAL A 353 22.70 4.02 -14.83
N GLU A 354 23.55 4.94 -15.28
CA GLU A 354 23.50 5.46 -16.63
C GLU A 354 24.01 4.34 -17.54
N GLY A 355 23.09 3.71 -18.28
CA GLY A 355 23.41 2.63 -19.19
C GLY A 355 24.09 3.20 -20.42
N SER A 356 25.39 2.93 -20.59
CA SER A 356 25.94 2.81 -21.92
C SER A 356 25.43 1.48 -22.49
N VAL A 357 24.63 1.53 -23.54
CA VAL A 357 24.32 0.40 -24.44
C VAL A 357 25.40 0.30 -25.47
#